data_70c40e2e52fad74e92b13a3eac14cad5
#
_entry.id   70c40e2e52fad74e92b13a3eac14cad5
#
_cell.length_a   1.000
_cell.length_b   1.000
_cell.length_c   1.000
_cell.angle_alpha   90.00
_cell.angle_beta   90.00
_cell.angle_gamma   90.00
#
_symmetry.space_group_name_H-M   'P 1'
#
loop_
_entity.id
_entity.type
_entity.pdbx_description
1 polymer ?
#
loop_
_entity_poly.entity_id
_entity_poly.type
_entity_poly.pdbx_seq_one_letter_code
_entity_poly.pdbx_strand_id
1 'polypeptide(L)' 'MSNSAIFKVRLKRTRKNKNLTQEQLAEAVGLGVRTIGRYEQGSSFPNERVLHELAEVLKVKTDWLSAKN' A
#
# COMPACT_ATOMS: atom_id res chain seq x y z
N MET A 1 13.76 11.94 -3.72
CA MET A 1 13.19 10.64 -3.33
C MET A 1 12.29 10.11 -4.41
N SER A 2 12.35 8.82 -4.65
CA SER A 2 11.45 8.20 -5.62
C SER A 2 10.07 8.02 -5.01
N ASN A 3 9.04 7.94 -5.86
CA ASN A 3 7.67 7.67 -5.42
C ASN A 3 7.58 6.33 -4.69
N SER A 4 8.38 5.34 -5.11
CA SER A 4 8.45 4.05 -4.44
C SER A 4 8.88 4.14 -2.99
N ALA A 5 9.87 4.97 -2.71
CA ALA A 5 10.38 5.14 -1.35
C ALA A 5 9.34 5.77 -0.43
N ILE A 6 8.59 6.73 -0.96
CA ILE A 6 7.54 7.39 -0.19
C ILE A 6 6.34 6.46 -0.03
N PHE A 7 5.95 5.77 -1.09
CA PHE A 7 4.83 4.84 -1.09
C PHE A 7 5.01 3.75 -0.02
N LYS A 8 6.18 3.12 0.02
CA LYS A 8 6.39 2.01 0.96
C LYS A 8 6.23 2.46 2.42
N VAL A 9 6.71 3.65 2.73
CA VAL A 9 6.59 4.20 4.08
C VAL A 9 5.13 4.52 4.41
N ARG A 10 4.44 5.19 3.49
CA ARG A 10 3.04 5.55 3.70
C ARG A 10 2.14 4.32 3.80
N LEU A 11 2.39 3.32 2.96
CA LEU A 11 1.62 2.08 2.99
C LEU A 11 1.72 1.40 4.35
N LYS A 12 2.94 1.17 4.81
CA LYS A 12 3.17 0.47 6.07
C LYS A 12 2.62 1.25 7.25
N ARG A 13 2.86 2.57 7.29
CA ARG A 13 2.39 3.41 8.38
C ARG A 13 0.87 3.45 8.45
N THR A 14 0.22 3.62 7.29
CA THR A 14 -1.24 3.71 7.23
C THR A 14 -1.87 2.37 7.60
N ARG A 15 -1.28 1.27 7.12
CA ARG A 15 -1.74 -0.07 7.50
C ARG A 15 -1.71 -0.25 9.02
N LYS A 16 -0.61 0.10 9.64
CA LYS A 16 -0.47 -0.04 11.10
C LYS A 16 -1.44 0.87 11.85
N ASN A 17 -1.65 2.08 11.34
CA ASN A 17 -2.61 3.01 11.95
C ASN A 17 -4.03 2.45 11.92
N LYS A 18 -4.34 1.61 10.94
CA LYS A 18 -5.65 0.94 10.85
C LYS A 18 -5.67 -0.38 11.61
N ASN A 19 -4.60 -0.71 12.31
CA ASN A 19 -4.48 -1.95 13.08
C ASN A 19 -4.64 -3.20 12.21
N LEU A 20 -4.14 -3.14 10.98
CA LEU A 20 -4.19 -4.26 10.05
C LEU A 20 -2.83 -4.95 9.99
N THR A 21 -2.84 -6.29 9.96
CA THR A 21 -1.64 -7.04 9.63
C THR A 21 -1.46 -7.02 8.11
N GLN A 22 -0.27 -7.41 7.66
CA GLN A 22 -0.04 -7.57 6.22
C GLN A 22 -1.02 -8.56 5.60
N GLU A 23 -1.30 -9.64 6.32
CA GLU A 23 -2.24 -10.66 5.85
C GLU A 23 -3.66 -10.11 5.73
N GLN A 24 -4.08 -9.33 6.70
CA GLN A 24 -5.42 -8.73 6.67
C GLN A 24 -5.56 -7.75 5.52
N LEU A 25 -4.53 -6.93 5.28
CA LEU A 25 -4.58 -6.00 4.16
C LEU A 25 -4.58 -6.75 2.83
N ALA A 26 -3.74 -7.78 2.72
CA ALA A 26 -3.69 -8.61 1.51
C ALA A 26 -5.05 -9.22 1.20
N GLU A 27 -5.69 -9.78 2.21
CA GLU A 27 -7.01 -10.39 2.06
C GLU A 27 -8.04 -9.36 1.60
N ALA A 28 -8.00 -8.17 2.19
CA ALA A 28 -8.97 -7.11 1.87
C ALA A 28 -8.87 -6.64 0.41
N VAL A 29 -7.68 -6.70 -0.19
CA VAL A 29 -7.48 -6.27 -1.57
C VAL A 29 -7.31 -7.44 -2.56
N GLY A 30 -7.48 -8.68 -2.07
CA GLY A 30 -7.43 -9.86 -2.92
C GLY A 30 -6.04 -10.21 -3.43
N LEU A 31 -5.00 -9.91 -2.66
CA LEU A 31 -3.62 -10.18 -3.01
C LEU A 31 -2.99 -11.15 -2.01
N GLY A 32 -1.83 -11.72 -2.38
CA GLY A 32 -1.06 -12.52 -1.45
C GLY A 32 -0.30 -11.64 -0.46
N VAL A 33 -0.05 -12.17 0.73
CA VAL A 33 0.69 -11.44 1.76
C VAL A 33 2.11 -11.10 1.31
N ARG A 34 2.71 -11.98 0.50
CA ARG A 34 4.07 -11.75 -0.03
C ARG A 34 4.10 -10.49 -0.90
N THR A 35 3.04 -10.26 -1.67
CA THR A 35 2.95 -9.07 -2.51
C THR A 35 2.90 -7.81 -1.65
N ILE A 36 2.10 -7.83 -0.59
CA ILE A 36 2.05 -6.69 0.34
C ILE A 36 3.43 -6.45 0.96
N GLY A 37 4.09 -7.53 1.37
CA GLY A 37 5.44 -7.43 1.93
C GLY A 37 6.42 -6.76 0.97
N ARG A 38 6.35 -7.12 -0.31
CA ARG A 38 7.21 -6.52 -1.34
C ARG A 38 6.94 -5.04 -1.54
N TYR A 39 5.67 -4.65 -1.49
CA TYR A 39 5.30 -3.23 -1.57
C TYR A 39 5.89 -2.46 -0.39
N GLU A 40 5.83 -3.03 0.80
CA GLU A 40 6.33 -2.36 2.01
C GLU A 40 7.84 -2.36 2.09
N GLN A 41 8.51 -3.26 1.38
CA GLN A 41 9.97 -3.28 1.28
C GLN A 41 10.49 -2.39 0.15
N GLY A 42 9.60 -1.94 -0.73
CA GLY A 42 10.00 -1.12 -1.86
C GLY A 42 10.55 -1.92 -3.04
N SER A 43 10.41 -3.25 -3.01
CA SER A 43 10.91 -4.11 -4.10
C SER A 43 9.93 -4.25 -5.25
N SER A 44 8.67 -3.83 -5.08
CA SER A 44 7.74 -3.73 -6.19
C SER A 44 6.74 -2.60 -5.92
N PHE A 45 6.03 -2.19 -6.96
CA PHE A 45 5.07 -1.10 -6.90
C PHE A 45 3.78 -1.55 -7.60
N PRO A 46 2.62 -1.29 -7.01
CA PRO A 46 1.35 -1.75 -7.59
C PRO A 46 0.98 -1.00 -8.85
N ASN A 47 0.19 -1.65 -9.70
CA ASN A 47 -0.41 -0.95 -10.83
C ASN A 47 -1.52 -0.01 -10.32
N GLU A 48 -2.06 0.80 -11.22
CA GLU A 48 -3.04 1.83 -10.89
C GLU A 48 -4.27 1.26 -10.19
N ARG A 49 -4.78 0.14 -10.67
CA ARG A 49 -5.98 -0.49 -10.08
C ARG A 49 -5.73 -0.96 -8.65
N VAL A 50 -4.62 -1.66 -8.44
CA VAL A 50 -4.28 -2.17 -7.11
C VAL A 50 -4.00 -1.02 -6.15
N LEU A 51 -3.32 0.01 -6.64
CA LEU A 51 -3.05 1.20 -5.84
C LEU A 51 -4.34 1.85 -5.35
N HIS A 52 -5.33 1.95 -6.24
CA HIS A 52 -6.63 2.51 -5.90
C HIS A 52 -7.35 1.66 -4.84
N GLU A 53 -7.28 0.34 -4.99
CA GLU A 53 -7.90 -0.59 -4.04
C GLU A 53 -7.25 -0.48 -2.66
N LEU A 54 -5.93 -0.39 -2.62
CA LEU A 54 -5.21 -0.20 -1.36
C LEU A 54 -5.65 1.10 -0.67
N ALA A 55 -5.72 2.17 -1.45
CA ALA A 55 -6.12 3.47 -0.92
C ALA A 55 -7.55 3.43 -0.37
N GLU A 56 -8.46 2.74 -1.05
CA GLU A 56 -9.84 2.59 -0.59
C GLU A 56 -9.91 1.86 0.74
N VAL A 57 -9.23 0.73 0.85
CA VAL A 57 -9.23 -0.06 2.09
C VAL A 57 -8.63 0.75 3.24
N LEU A 58 -7.57 1.49 2.95
CA LEU A 58 -6.86 2.27 3.97
C LEU A 58 -7.51 3.63 4.24
N LYS A 59 -8.53 4.01 3.46
CA LYS A 59 -9.28 5.26 3.64
C LYS A 59 -8.39 6.49 3.44
N VAL A 60 -7.54 6.43 2.43
CA VAL A 60 -6.68 7.57 2.05
C VAL A 60 -6.83 7.84 0.57
N LYS A 61 -6.36 8.99 0.13
CA LYS A 61 -6.40 9.33 -1.30
C LYS A 61 -5.33 8.55 -2.04
N THR A 62 -5.69 8.07 -3.23
CA THR A 62 -4.78 7.32 -4.09
C THR A 62 -3.51 8.12 -4.38
N ASP A 63 -3.67 9.39 -4.73
CA ASP A 63 -2.53 10.26 -5.07
C ASP A 63 -1.60 10.46 -3.87
N TRP A 64 -2.17 10.59 -2.68
CA TRP A 64 -1.35 10.70 -1.47
C TRP A 64 -0.54 9.43 -1.24
N LEU A 65 -1.19 8.27 -1.38
CA LEU A 65 -0.53 6.98 -1.13
C LEU A 65 0.61 6.76 -2.13
N SER A 66 0.38 7.10 -3.39
CA SER A 66 1.37 6.91 -4.46
C SER A 66 2.41 8.03 -4.53
N ALA A 67 2.25 9.06 -3.71
CA ALA A 67 3.14 10.24 -3.69
C ALA A 67 3.11 11.02 -4.99
N LYS A 68 1.98 11.02 -5.69
CA LYS A 68 1.79 11.88 -6.86
C LYS A 68 1.40 13.28 -6.40
N ASN A 69 1.90 14.26 -7.12
CA ASN A 69 1.55 15.66 -6.86
C ASN A 69 0.33 16.06 -7.65
#